data_87a5882cc96f543c5f0e303dbd559b58
#
_entry.id   87a5882cc96f543c5f0e303dbd559b58
#
_cell.length_a   1.000
_cell.length_b   1.000
_cell.length_c   1.000
_cell.angle_alpha   90.00
_cell.angle_beta   90.00
_cell.angle_gamma   90.00
#
_symmetry.space_group_name_H-M   'P 1'
#
loop_
_entity.id
_entity.type
_entity.pdbx_description
1 polymer ?
#
loop_
_entity_poly.entity_id
_entity_poly.type
_entity_poly.pdbx_seq_one_letter_code
_entity_poly.pdbx_strand_id
1 'polypeptide(L)'
;MAKKALIIGASSQDGSYLADLLHEKGYEVTGTLRRSTNYTHPNIEHLYGKINIEFADLLDFESIARLVRKHKPDEVYNIAAQSVPADSWNMPFYTAEISAIGPVRVLEAVRQFHPEAKVYQATTREILGNIEAESANEDTRFDANNPYGIAKSYAHMMTRCYRESY
;
A
#
# COMPACT_ATOMS: atom_id res chain seq x y z
N MET A 1 -11.75 1.71 23.01
CA MET A 1 -10.36 1.34 22.65
C MET A 1 -9.90 2.24 21.51
N ALA A 2 -8.63 2.57 21.43
CA ALA A 2 -8.08 3.29 20.29
C ALA A 2 -8.21 2.42 19.02
N LYS A 3 -8.52 3.05 17.87
CA LYS A 3 -8.47 2.35 16.59
C LYS A 3 -7.04 1.98 16.23
N LYS A 4 -6.87 0.86 15.53
CA LYS A 4 -5.57 0.34 15.11
C LYS A 4 -5.39 0.50 13.61
N ALA A 5 -4.24 1.03 13.19
CA ALA A 5 -3.90 1.18 11.80
C ALA A 5 -2.58 0.47 11.45
N LEU A 6 -2.57 -0.26 10.34
CA LEU A 6 -1.38 -0.85 9.74
C LEU A 6 -1.06 -0.11 8.44
N ILE A 7 0.12 0.54 8.37
CA ILE A 7 0.59 1.27 7.20
C ILE A 7 1.72 0.48 6.54
N ILE A 8 1.47 -0.08 5.38
CA ILE A 8 2.48 -0.77 4.58
C ILE A 8 3.18 0.27 3.70
N GLY A 9 4.49 0.51 3.97
CA GLY A 9 5.28 1.55 3.33
C GLY A 9 5.31 2.88 4.10
N ALA A 10 5.35 2.83 5.43
CA ALA A 10 5.36 4.02 6.29
C ALA A 10 6.55 4.97 6.06
N SER A 11 7.69 4.47 5.55
CA SER A 11 8.87 5.32 5.25
C SER A 11 8.76 6.12 3.95
N SER A 12 7.72 5.93 3.16
CA SER A 12 7.44 6.80 2.00
C SER A 12 6.97 8.19 2.47
N GLN A 13 6.96 9.16 1.56
CA GLN A 13 6.47 10.51 1.87
C GLN A 13 5.01 10.46 2.38
N ASP A 14 4.11 9.89 1.59
CA ASP A 14 2.69 9.80 1.95
C ASP A 14 2.45 8.92 3.18
N GLY A 15 3.23 7.82 3.30
CA GLY A 15 3.14 6.92 4.45
C GLY A 15 3.55 7.59 5.75
N SER A 16 4.56 8.45 5.74
CA SER A 16 5.00 9.19 6.91
C SER A 16 3.97 10.24 7.37
N TYR A 17 3.45 11.03 6.44
CA TYR A 17 2.39 12.00 6.76
C TYR A 17 1.11 11.31 7.25
N LEU A 18 0.76 10.17 6.68
CA LEU A 18 -0.38 9.40 7.16
C LEU A 18 -0.13 8.87 8.58
N ALA A 19 1.08 8.41 8.87
CA ALA A 19 1.43 7.93 10.21
C ALA A 19 1.36 9.05 11.25
N ASP A 20 1.83 10.26 10.93
CA ASP A 20 1.67 11.44 11.79
C ASP A 20 0.20 11.73 12.05
N LEU A 21 -0.60 11.86 10.99
CA LEU A 21 -2.03 12.18 11.08
C LEU A 21 -2.80 11.17 11.94
N LEU A 22 -2.54 9.87 11.75
CA LEU A 22 -3.24 8.83 12.51
C LEU A 22 -2.78 8.79 13.96
N HIS A 23 -1.47 9.01 14.21
CA HIS A 23 -0.95 9.13 15.57
C HIS A 23 -1.57 10.31 16.31
N GLU A 24 -1.64 11.50 15.69
CA GLU A 24 -2.29 12.69 16.26
C GLU A 24 -3.78 12.48 16.54
N LYS A 25 -4.45 11.66 15.71
CA LYS A 25 -5.86 11.25 15.94
C LYS A 25 -6.04 10.20 17.03
N GLY A 26 -4.97 9.75 17.67
CA GLY A 26 -5.01 8.78 18.77
C GLY A 26 -5.14 7.32 18.33
N TYR A 27 -4.79 7.00 17.08
CA TYR A 27 -4.69 5.60 16.63
C TYR A 27 -3.46 4.91 17.23
N GLU A 28 -3.58 3.61 17.48
CA GLU A 28 -2.43 2.72 17.64
C GLU A 28 -1.89 2.40 16.25
N VAL A 29 -0.81 3.08 15.86
CA VAL A 29 -0.23 2.97 14.51
C VAL A 29 0.89 1.95 14.48
N THR A 30 0.84 1.03 13.52
CA THR A 30 1.95 0.15 13.13
C THR A 30 2.37 0.49 11.70
N GLY A 31 3.59 1.01 11.55
CA GLY A 31 4.20 1.30 10.25
C GLY A 31 5.17 0.22 9.82
N THR A 32 5.17 -0.14 8.54
CA THR A 32 6.14 -1.12 8.03
C THR A 32 7.27 -0.49 7.25
N LEU A 33 8.45 -1.09 7.42
CA LEU A 33 9.65 -0.85 6.64
C LEU A 33 10.01 -2.11 5.84
N ARG A 34 10.61 -1.93 4.68
CA ARG A 34 11.28 -3.03 3.98
C ARG A 34 12.69 -3.19 4.55
N ARG A 35 13.14 -4.43 4.72
CA ARG A 35 14.56 -4.69 5.08
C ARG A 35 15.46 -4.20 3.95
N SER A 36 16.46 -3.41 4.30
CA SER A 36 17.42 -2.80 3.41
C SER A 36 18.77 -2.72 4.11
N THR A 37 19.86 -2.63 3.37
CA THR A 37 21.18 -2.29 3.90
C THR A 37 21.29 -0.82 4.30
N ASN A 38 20.38 0.02 3.83
CA ASN A 38 20.27 1.39 4.29
C ASN A 38 19.33 1.42 5.51
N TYR A 39 19.87 1.80 6.67
CA TYR A 39 19.15 1.88 7.95
C TYR A 39 18.57 3.26 8.22
N THR A 40 18.79 4.24 7.36
CA THR A 40 18.26 5.59 7.54
C THR A 40 16.89 5.72 6.90
N HIS A 41 15.93 6.21 7.67
CA HIS A 41 14.55 6.45 7.21
C HIS A 41 14.12 7.87 7.62
N PRO A 42 14.68 8.93 7.00
CA PRO A 42 14.54 10.32 7.45
C PRO A 42 13.07 10.76 7.55
N ASN A 43 12.20 10.25 6.69
CA ASN A 43 10.78 10.62 6.72
C ASN A 43 10.04 10.21 7.99
N ILE A 44 10.52 9.20 8.72
CA ILE A 44 9.85 8.67 9.91
C ILE A 44 10.71 8.67 11.18
N GLU A 45 11.91 9.24 11.16
CA GLU A 45 12.79 9.29 12.34
C GLU A 45 12.11 9.95 13.54
N HIS A 46 11.31 10.97 13.31
CA HIS A 46 10.56 11.70 14.34
C HIS A 46 9.41 10.88 14.96
N LEU A 47 9.04 9.75 14.34
CA LEU A 47 8.00 8.82 14.80
C LEU A 47 8.55 7.63 15.60
N TYR A 48 9.86 7.46 15.65
CA TYR A 48 10.45 6.40 16.48
C TYR A 48 10.08 6.57 17.95
N GLY A 49 9.59 5.49 18.55
CA GLY A 49 9.08 5.49 19.92
C GLY A 49 7.64 6.03 20.09
N LYS A 50 7.04 6.60 19.05
CA LYS A 50 5.64 7.06 19.05
C LYS A 50 4.68 6.07 18.39
N ILE A 51 5.16 5.35 17.39
CA ILE A 51 4.40 4.31 16.68
C ILE A 51 5.17 2.98 16.71
N ASN A 52 4.48 1.89 16.44
CA ASN A 52 5.12 0.58 16.27
C ASN A 52 5.79 0.51 14.90
N ILE A 53 7.06 0.10 14.85
CA ILE A 53 7.78 -0.13 13.59
C ILE A 53 8.04 -1.63 13.43
N GLU A 54 7.61 -2.18 12.30
CA GLU A 54 7.73 -3.59 11.95
C GLU A 54 8.34 -3.75 10.54
N PHE A 55 8.87 -4.95 10.25
CA PHE A 55 9.37 -5.25 8.91
C PHE A 55 8.40 -6.12 8.15
N ALA A 56 8.10 -5.69 6.90
CA ALA A 56 7.34 -6.48 5.93
C ALA A 56 7.80 -6.16 4.51
N ASP A 57 7.58 -7.11 3.60
CA ASP A 57 7.85 -6.95 2.18
C ASP A 57 6.63 -7.40 1.37
N LEU A 58 6.22 -6.63 0.35
CA LEU A 58 5.13 -7.00 -0.54
C LEU A 58 5.41 -8.28 -1.35
N LEU A 59 6.67 -8.70 -1.45
CA LEU A 59 7.06 -10.00 -2.03
C LEU A 59 6.84 -11.18 -1.08
N ASP A 60 6.70 -10.93 0.22
CA ASP A 60 6.60 -11.95 1.26
C ASP A 60 5.23 -11.91 1.93
N PHE A 61 4.34 -12.82 1.49
CA PHE A 61 2.99 -12.95 2.05
C PHE A 61 3.00 -13.19 3.57
N GLU A 62 3.90 -14.05 4.06
CA GLU A 62 3.90 -14.41 5.48
C GLU A 62 4.32 -13.23 6.37
N SER A 63 5.20 -12.35 5.90
CA SER A 63 5.54 -11.13 6.63
C SER A 63 4.32 -10.21 6.84
N ILE A 64 3.47 -10.08 5.82
CA ILE A 64 2.23 -9.28 5.87
C ILE A 64 1.18 -9.99 6.75
N ALA A 65 0.95 -11.28 6.51
CA ALA A 65 -0.02 -12.10 7.23
C ALA A 65 0.27 -12.13 8.74
N ARG A 66 1.54 -12.23 9.12
CA ARG A 66 2.01 -12.16 10.51
C ARG A 66 1.58 -10.84 11.17
N LEU A 67 1.72 -9.72 10.48
CA LEU A 67 1.35 -8.41 11.02
C LEU A 67 -0.16 -8.26 11.18
N VAL A 68 -0.94 -8.70 10.20
CA VAL A 68 -2.41 -8.68 10.29
C VAL A 68 -2.88 -9.55 11.46
N ARG A 69 -2.35 -10.77 11.62
CA ARG A 69 -2.66 -11.66 12.75
C ARG A 69 -2.29 -11.05 14.10
N LYS A 70 -1.10 -10.45 14.19
CA LYS A 70 -0.54 -9.91 15.44
C LYS A 70 -1.30 -8.67 15.92
N HIS A 71 -1.53 -7.72 15.01
CA HIS A 71 -2.04 -6.40 15.39
C HIS A 71 -3.55 -6.28 15.25
N LYS A 72 -4.19 -7.11 14.43
CA LYS A 72 -5.64 -7.05 14.12
C LYS A 72 -6.09 -5.61 13.87
N PRO A 73 -5.57 -4.97 12.81
CA PRO A 73 -5.83 -3.57 12.53
C PRO A 73 -7.27 -3.34 12.09
N ASP A 74 -7.91 -2.26 12.58
CA ASP A 74 -9.21 -1.82 12.05
C ASP A 74 -9.10 -1.30 10.62
N GLU A 75 -7.91 -0.76 10.29
CA GLU A 75 -7.64 -0.14 8.99
C GLU A 75 -6.24 -0.53 8.49
N VAL A 76 -6.14 -0.96 7.23
CA VAL A 76 -4.88 -1.30 6.55
C VAL A 76 -4.69 -0.36 5.38
N TYR A 77 -3.57 0.35 5.35
CA TYR A 77 -3.20 1.29 4.30
C TYR A 77 -1.99 0.75 3.52
N ASN A 78 -2.20 0.31 2.28
CA ASN A 78 -1.10 -0.08 1.41
C ASN A 78 -0.66 1.09 0.54
N ILE A 79 0.41 1.74 0.95
CA ILE A 79 1.07 2.84 0.24
C ILE A 79 2.30 2.35 -0.54
N ALA A 80 2.83 1.18 -0.16
CA ALA A 80 4.05 0.64 -0.76
C ALA A 80 3.84 0.25 -2.23
N ALA A 81 4.83 0.56 -3.05
CA ALA A 81 4.89 0.20 -4.47
C ALA A 81 6.33 0.29 -5.00
N GLN A 82 6.60 -0.27 -6.18
CA GLN A 82 7.60 0.28 -7.07
C GLN A 82 6.94 1.51 -7.71
N SER A 83 7.38 2.72 -7.37
CA SER A 83 6.63 3.96 -7.60
C SER A 83 7.24 4.91 -8.63
N VAL A 84 8.24 4.45 -9.39
CA VAL A 84 8.88 5.23 -10.45
C VAL A 84 8.43 4.70 -11.81
N PRO A 85 7.48 5.35 -12.52
CA PRO A 85 6.96 4.86 -13.80
C PRO A 85 8.05 4.63 -14.86
N ALA A 86 9.04 5.54 -14.96
CA ALA A 86 10.13 5.41 -15.92
C ALA A 86 10.96 4.13 -15.71
N ASP A 87 11.23 3.76 -14.45
CA ASP A 87 12.01 2.56 -14.11
C ASP A 87 11.23 1.26 -14.39
N SER A 88 9.91 1.33 -14.45
CA SER A 88 9.07 0.15 -14.69
C SER A 88 9.36 -0.54 -16.03
N TRP A 89 9.87 0.21 -17.02
CA TRP A 89 10.30 -0.35 -18.30
C TRP A 89 11.57 -1.19 -18.19
N ASN A 90 12.48 -0.83 -17.28
CA ASN A 90 13.73 -1.55 -17.05
C ASN A 90 13.55 -2.74 -16.09
N MET A 91 12.48 -2.73 -15.28
CA MET A 91 12.20 -3.78 -14.31
C MET A 91 10.72 -4.21 -14.29
N PRO A 92 10.13 -4.63 -15.42
CA PRO A 92 8.71 -4.89 -15.53
C PRO A 92 8.22 -6.04 -14.63
N PHE A 93 9.02 -7.09 -14.46
CA PHE A 93 8.69 -8.20 -13.56
C PHE A 93 8.65 -7.77 -12.10
N TYR A 94 9.66 -7.03 -11.64
CA TYR A 94 9.68 -6.49 -10.28
C TYR A 94 8.51 -5.54 -10.03
N THR A 95 8.19 -4.68 -11.01
CA THR A 95 7.05 -3.76 -10.96
C THR A 95 5.73 -4.53 -10.83
N ALA A 96 5.54 -5.60 -11.62
CA ALA A 96 4.35 -6.45 -11.54
C ALA A 96 4.24 -7.16 -10.17
N GLU A 97 5.33 -7.76 -9.69
CA GLU A 97 5.34 -8.47 -8.41
C GLU A 97 5.04 -7.55 -7.22
N ILE A 98 5.62 -6.35 -7.19
CA ILE A 98 5.41 -5.39 -6.09
C ILE A 98 4.08 -4.65 -6.23
N SER A 99 3.78 -4.09 -7.42
CA SER A 99 2.70 -3.12 -7.58
C SER A 99 1.38 -3.72 -8.05
N ALA A 100 1.39 -4.96 -8.58
CA ALA A 100 0.17 -5.70 -8.92
C ALA A 100 -0.09 -6.84 -7.92
N ILE A 101 0.83 -7.78 -7.77
CA ILE A 101 0.63 -8.97 -6.94
C ILE A 101 0.79 -8.66 -5.44
N GLY A 102 1.69 -7.73 -5.08
CA GLY A 102 1.86 -7.27 -3.69
C GLY A 102 0.54 -6.83 -3.03
N PRO A 103 -0.26 -5.95 -3.65
CA PRO A 103 -1.60 -5.60 -3.18
C PRO A 103 -2.53 -6.81 -2.96
N VAL A 104 -2.48 -7.82 -3.83
CA VAL A 104 -3.28 -9.04 -3.65
C VAL A 104 -2.84 -9.81 -2.41
N ARG A 105 -1.53 -9.87 -2.12
CA ARG A 105 -1.02 -10.46 -0.88
C ARG A 105 -1.57 -9.75 0.36
N VAL A 106 -1.69 -8.42 0.31
CA VAL A 106 -2.31 -7.63 1.41
C VAL A 106 -3.79 -7.97 1.56
N LEU A 107 -4.54 -7.97 0.46
CA LEU A 107 -5.96 -8.31 0.44
C LEU A 107 -6.20 -9.74 0.97
N GLU A 108 -5.40 -10.71 0.53
CA GLU A 108 -5.49 -12.09 1.00
C GLU A 108 -5.14 -12.22 2.49
N ALA A 109 -4.13 -11.52 2.97
CA ALA A 109 -3.79 -11.53 4.38
C ALA A 109 -4.94 -10.99 5.25
N VAL A 110 -5.57 -9.91 4.82
CA VAL A 110 -6.74 -9.34 5.51
C VAL A 110 -7.91 -10.30 5.45
N ARG A 111 -8.27 -10.81 4.26
CA ARG A 111 -9.38 -11.75 4.08
C ARG A 111 -9.24 -13.00 4.96
N GLN A 112 -8.03 -13.56 5.06
CA GLN A 112 -7.80 -14.81 5.79
C GLN A 112 -7.71 -14.61 7.32
N PHE A 113 -7.19 -13.49 7.79
CA PHE A 113 -6.82 -13.36 9.20
C PHE A 113 -7.55 -12.25 9.96
N HIS A 114 -8.13 -11.28 9.27
CA HIS A 114 -8.92 -10.22 9.90
C HIS A 114 -9.85 -9.54 8.89
N PRO A 115 -10.90 -10.23 8.40
CA PRO A 115 -11.76 -9.75 7.31
C PRO A 115 -12.57 -8.49 7.64
N GLU A 116 -12.69 -8.11 8.90
CA GLU A 116 -13.39 -6.90 9.33
C GLU A 116 -12.57 -5.63 9.07
N ALA A 117 -11.26 -5.74 8.79
CA ALA A 117 -10.41 -4.58 8.55
C ALA A 117 -10.77 -3.88 7.23
N LYS A 118 -10.82 -2.56 7.28
CA LYS A 118 -10.95 -1.74 6.06
C LYS A 118 -9.61 -1.62 5.36
N VAL A 119 -9.58 -1.82 4.05
CA VAL A 119 -8.35 -1.74 3.26
C VAL A 119 -8.38 -0.52 2.35
N TYR A 120 -7.36 0.33 2.46
CA TYR A 120 -7.04 1.36 1.49
C TYR A 120 -5.88 0.91 0.61
N GLN A 121 -6.08 0.89 -0.71
CA GLN A 121 -5.04 0.64 -1.69
C GLN A 121 -4.70 1.92 -2.45
N ALA A 122 -3.49 2.42 -2.30
CA ALA A 122 -3.04 3.56 -3.07
C ALA A 122 -3.01 3.24 -4.56
N THR A 123 -3.67 4.07 -5.36
CA THR A 123 -3.67 3.99 -6.82
C THR A 123 -2.84 5.14 -7.42
N THR A 124 -3.04 5.47 -8.69
CA THR A 124 -2.25 6.49 -9.40
C THR A 124 -3.02 7.03 -10.59
N ARG A 125 -2.69 8.24 -11.02
CA ARG A 125 -3.17 8.83 -12.27
C ARG A 125 -2.70 8.02 -13.51
N GLU A 126 -1.58 7.30 -13.42
CA GLU A 126 -1.03 6.49 -14.52
C GLU A 126 -1.97 5.36 -15.00
N ILE A 127 -2.98 4.99 -14.21
CA ILE A 127 -4.02 4.03 -14.65
C ILE A 127 -4.87 4.57 -15.81
N LEU A 128 -4.93 5.87 -15.97
CA LEU A 128 -5.75 6.55 -16.99
C LEU A 128 -5.01 6.75 -18.32
N GLY A 129 -3.68 6.57 -18.36
CA GLY A 129 -2.87 6.70 -19.57
C GLY A 129 -2.95 8.10 -20.18
N ASN A 130 -3.09 8.16 -21.49
CA ASN A 130 -3.28 9.40 -22.24
C ASN A 130 -4.76 9.80 -22.22
N ILE A 131 -5.09 10.80 -21.43
CA ILE A 131 -6.45 11.33 -21.33
C ILE A 131 -6.61 12.41 -22.41
N GLU A 132 -7.58 12.24 -23.31
CA GLU A 132 -7.95 13.28 -24.29
C GLU A 132 -8.84 14.38 -23.67
N ALA A 133 -9.48 14.08 -22.52
CA ALA A 133 -10.33 15.03 -21.82
C ALA A 133 -9.53 16.02 -20.99
N GLU A 134 -10.04 17.25 -20.86
CA GLU A 134 -9.44 18.29 -19.99
C GLU A 134 -9.37 17.89 -18.50
N SER A 135 -10.25 17.00 -18.06
CA SER A 135 -10.30 16.49 -16.68
C SER A 135 -10.67 15.01 -16.64
N ALA A 136 -10.21 14.32 -15.60
CA ALA A 136 -10.57 12.95 -15.28
C ALA A 136 -11.44 12.90 -14.03
N ASN A 137 -12.30 11.89 -13.95
CA ASN A 137 -13.12 11.57 -12.79
C ASN A 137 -13.14 10.05 -12.56
N GLU A 138 -13.94 9.58 -11.62
CA GLU A 138 -14.02 8.17 -11.22
C GLU A 138 -14.58 7.26 -12.33
N ASP A 139 -15.32 7.80 -13.30
CA ASP A 139 -15.88 7.08 -14.44
C ASP A 139 -14.92 7.03 -15.63
N THR A 140 -13.78 7.73 -15.56
CA THR A 140 -12.79 7.74 -16.63
C THR A 140 -12.23 6.33 -16.84
N ARG A 141 -12.27 5.85 -18.08
CA ARG A 141 -11.78 4.53 -18.46
C ARG A 141 -10.27 4.40 -18.18
N PHE A 142 -9.86 3.24 -17.68
CA PHE A 142 -8.45 2.89 -17.53
C PHE A 142 -7.85 2.58 -18.90
N ASP A 143 -6.74 3.24 -19.20
CA ASP A 143 -5.99 3.10 -20.46
C ASP A 143 -4.48 3.22 -20.19
N ALA A 144 -4.01 2.52 -19.17
CA ALA A 144 -2.60 2.56 -18.76
C ALA A 144 -1.66 2.15 -19.89
N ASN A 145 -0.61 2.91 -20.10
CA ASN A 145 0.32 2.77 -21.23
C ASN A 145 1.77 2.50 -20.81
N ASN A 146 2.01 2.16 -19.54
CA ASN A 146 3.32 1.75 -19.03
C ASN A 146 3.16 0.63 -17.99
N PRO A 147 4.22 -0.17 -17.73
CA PRO A 147 4.13 -1.32 -16.81
C PRO A 147 3.67 -0.96 -15.39
N TYR A 148 4.05 0.23 -14.88
CA TYR A 148 3.61 0.71 -13.58
C TYR A 148 2.10 0.98 -13.55
N GLY A 149 1.59 1.73 -14.52
CA GLY A 149 0.15 2.04 -14.64
C GLY A 149 -0.69 0.77 -14.79
N ILE A 150 -0.23 -0.20 -15.60
CA ILE A 150 -0.88 -1.51 -15.79
C ILE A 150 -0.92 -2.28 -14.47
N ALA A 151 0.19 -2.33 -13.73
CA ALA A 151 0.26 -3.00 -12.43
C ALA A 151 -0.70 -2.37 -11.41
N LYS A 152 -0.77 -1.04 -11.37
CA LYS A 152 -1.68 -0.29 -10.49
C LYS A 152 -3.14 -0.43 -10.91
N SER A 153 -3.44 -0.54 -12.21
CA SER A 153 -4.79 -0.85 -12.72
C SER A 153 -5.24 -2.23 -12.23
N TYR A 154 -4.38 -3.23 -12.31
CA TYR A 154 -4.66 -4.56 -11.77
C TYR A 154 -4.95 -4.51 -10.27
N ALA A 155 -4.11 -3.84 -9.49
CA ALA A 155 -4.30 -3.69 -8.05
C ALA A 155 -5.63 -3.02 -7.70
N HIS A 156 -6.01 -1.96 -8.43
CA HIS A 156 -7.29 -1.27 -8.27
C HIS A 156 -8.47 -2.21 -8.55
N MET A 157 -8.44 -2.93 -9.68
CA MET A 157 -9.49 -3.88 -10.06
C MET A 157 -9.62 -5.03 -9.05
N MET A 158 -8.49 -5.56 -8.57
CA MET A 158 -8.50 -6.60 -7.53
C MET A 158 -9.08 -6.08 -6.22
N THR A 159 -8.77 -4.86 -5.81
CA THR A 159 -9.34 -4.25 -4.60
C THR A 159 -10.87 -4.14 -4.71
N ARG A 160 -11.37 -3.72 -5.88
CA ARG A 160 -12.80 -3.70 -6.16
C ARG A 160 -13.41 -5.11 -6.12
N CYS A 161 -12.79 -6.08 -6.78
CA CYS A 161 -13.25 -7.47 -6.82
C CYS A 161 -13.36 -8.06 -5.39
N TYR A 162 -12.35 -7.83 -4.55
CA TYR A 162 -12.39 -8.27 -3.15
C TYR A 162 -13.50 -7.61 -2.34
N ARG A 163 -13.73 -6.31 -2.52
CA ARG A 163 -14.82 -5.58 -1.85
C ARG A 163 -16.21 -6.11 -2.24
N GLU A 164 -16.37 -6.54 -3.49
CA GLU A 164 -17.64 -7.06 -3.99
C GLU A 164 -17.87 -8.54 -3.62
N SER A 165 -16.79 -9.28 -3.31
CA SER A 165 -16.85 -10.72 -3.07
C SER A 165 -16.77 -11.12 -1.60
N TYR A 166 -16.17 -10.27 -0.77
CA TYR A 166 -15.91 -10.54 0.65
C TYR A 166 -16.28 -9.35 1.53
#